data_d95ab892b129cd24927f3eeb53781582
#
_entry.id   d95ab892b129cd24927f3eeb53781582
#
_cell.length_a   1.000
_cell.length_b   1.000
_cell.length_c   1.000
_cell.angle_alpha   90.00
_cell.angle_beta   90.00
_cell.angle_gamma   90.00
#
_symmetry.space_group_name_H-M   'P 1'
#
loop_
_entity.id
_entity.type
_entity.pdbx_description
1 polymer ?
#
loop_
_entity_poly.entity_id
_entity_poly.type
_entity_poly.pdbx_seq_one_letter_code
_entity_poly.pdbx_strand_id
1 'polypeptide(L)'
;MTEADLRDVLMLRALEREAMALAPSDPLALGLATDLAWAGAEARRRLDHRPPAGATPVVLPQDWLAERARLGLARCRQRWGPSLPQTLADAAAGPGRLLAWALAAAALFLGAVGDVLGGSQQINLLSLPMLGLLAWNLGVYALLALRALRRLLPGRRGGPPRIGQAGALQAAMLALLARAQAGLMARAAAPPPSPLASAIPGSFVHGARVQAGFLQDWLAATRPLQIARLTALVHAAAACLAIGVVASLYARGLVLDYRAGWDSTFLDAGAVRRVLGLLLGPAAALSGQTLPDAAALAGLRLAAGGGEGAARWIHLWALSLGLWVMLPRTALASAAWWSARRLAARLPLPPAADDLRRLMLSASGVPLPVWVLPYSYQLDSAHQAVLASVVARRLGPQAALMAWPSLPLGAEDSLPAGLPGGLPAQALLLFALTATPERESHGAMVAALQAHLAGRCPLQVWVDESGWRQGLPGAAGADRLQQRRQSWVRLLAALGQAPVFVDLGSGAAA
;
A
#
# COMPACT_ATOMS: atom_id res chain seq x y z
N MET A 1 -6.14 -8.15 -10.23
CA MET A 1 -6.53 -9.28 -9.34
C MET A 1 -7.50 -8.79 -8.29
N THR A 2 -8.44 -9.62 -7.84
CA THR A 2 -9.30 -9.28 -6.68
C THR A 2 -8.49 -9.30 -5.38
N GLU A 3 -9.04 -8.72 -4.31
CA GLU A 3 -8.40 -8.75 -2.99
C GLU A 3 -8.19 -10.17 -2.47
N ALA A 4 -9.15 -11.07 -2.72
CA ALA A 4 -9.04 -12.47 -2.32
C ALA A 4 -7.94 -13.20 -3.12
N ASP A 5 -7.90 -13.02 -4.43
CA ASP A 5 -6.88 -13.64 -5.28
C ASP A 5 -5.47 -13.17 -4.91
N LEU A 6 -5.30 -11.86 -4.72
CA LEU A 6 -4.01 -11.29 -4.31
C LEU A 6 -3.55 -11.83 -2.95
N ARG A 7 -4.47 -11.93 -1.99
CA ARG A 7 -4.18 -12.50 -0.68
C ARG A 7 -3.66 -13.93 -0.81
N ASP A 8 -4.36 -14.77 -1.55
CA ASP A 8 -3.99 -16.17 -1.73
C ASP A 8 -2.63 -16.31 -2.45
N VAL A 9 -2.37 -15.48 -3.47
CA VAL A 9 -1.07 -15.42 -4.17
C VAL A 9 0.06 -15.01 -3.23
N LEU A 10 -0.13 -13.98 -2.41
CA LEU A 10 0.91 -13.52 -1.49
C LEU A 10 1.14 -14.48 -0.32
N MET A 11 0.09 -15.19 0.15
CA MET A 11 0.25 -16.27 1.13
C MET A 11 1.09 -17.40 0.58
N LEU A 12 0.79 -17.87 -0.63
CA LEU A 12 1.58 -18.92 -1.27
C LEU A 12 3.02 -18.48 -1.51
N ARG A 13 3.23 -17.25 -1.99
CA ARG A 13 4.56 -16.66 -2.16
C ARG A 13 5.39 -16.63 -0.87
N ALA A 14 4.78 -16.29 0.25
CA ALA A 14 5.46 -16.26 1.54
C ALA A 14 5.91 -17.67 1.97
N LEU A 15 5.08 -18.69 1.72
CA LEU A 15 5.43 -20.09 1.93
C LEU A 15 6.57 -20.55 1.01
N GLU A 16 6.53 -20.19 -0.27
CA GLU A 16 7.57 -20.52 -1.25
C GLU A 16 8.93 -19.92 -0.86
N ARG A 17 8.94 -18.66 -0.43
CA ARG A 17 10.19 -17.98 0.00
C ARG A 17 10.82 -18.64 1.21
N GLU A 18 10.01 -19.02 2.20
CA GLU A 18 10.54 -19.72 3.37
C GLU A 18 11.04 -21.11 3.00
N ALA A 19 10.32 -21.85 2.16
CA ALA A 19 10.76 -23.16 1.70
C ALA A 19 12.07 -23.09 0.88
N MET A 20 12.28 -22.04 0.10
CA MET A 20 13.55 -21.82 -0.63
C MET A 20 14.72 -21.46 0.30
N ALA A 21 14.45 -20.96 1.50
CA ALA A 21 15.46 -20.66 2.51
C ALA A 21 15.88 -21.89 3.33
N LEU A 22 15.11 -22.99 3.21
CA LEU A 22 15.41 -24.26 3.88
C LEU A 22 16.41 -25.09 3.07
N ALA A 23 17.01 -26.10 3.73
CA ALA A 23 17.87 -27.04 3.03
C ALA A 23 17.06 -27.81 1.95
N PRO A 24 17.65 -28.12 0.79
CA PRO A 24 16.94 -28.86 -0.28
C PRO A 24 16.41 -30.22 0.15
N SER A 25 16.98 -30.82 1.19
CA SER A 25 16.56 -32.09 1.78
C SER A 25 15.44 -31.95 2.83
N ASP A 26 15.01 -30.73 3.15
CA ASP A 26 13.95 -30.50 4.12
C ASP A 26 12.61 -31.04 3.59
N PRO A 27 11.88 -31.87 4.37
CA PRO A 27 10.61 -32.44 3.95
C PRO A 27 9.56 -31.39 3.60
N LEU A 28 9.60 -30.21 4.22
CA LEU A 28 8.70 -29.10 3.93
C LEU A 28 9.02 -28.49 2.57
N ALA A 29 10.30 -28.28 2.26
CA ALA A 29 10.73 -27.74 0.96
C ALA A 29 10.39 -28.69 -0.18
N LEU A 30 10.68 -29.99 -0.03
CA LEU A 30 10.39 -31.04 -1.03
C LEU A 30 8.88 -31.22 -1.24
N GLY A 31 8.11 -31.29 -0.15
CA GLY A 31 6.66 -31.44 -0.21
C GLY A 31 5.99 -30.24 -0.88
N LEU A 32 6.40 -29.03 -0.55
CA LEU A 32 5.87 -27.81 -1.15
C LEU A 32 6.23 -27.73 -2.64
N ALA A 33 7.47 -28.02 -3.04
CA ALA A 33 7.88 -27.98 -4.44
C ALA A 33 7.02 -28.91 -5.32
N THR A 34 6.73 -30.12 -4.83
CA THR A 34 5.88 -31.11 -5.52
C THR A 34 4.44 -30.60 -5.65
N ASP A 35 3.87 -30.08 -4.56
CA ASP A 35 2.49 -29.54 -4.54
C ASP A 35 2.35 -28.32 -5.45
N LEU A 36 3.34 -27.47 -5.53
CA LEU A 36 3.36 -26.29 -6.40
C LEU A 36 3.50 -26.62 -7.89
N ALA A 37 4.32 -27.62 -8.22
CA ALA A 37 4.44 -28.11 -9.60
C ALA A 37 3.09 -28.68 -10.07
N TRP A 38 2.45 -29.49 -9.24
CA TRP A 38 1.10 -30.01 -9.51
C TRP A 38 0.07 -28.88 -9.65
N ALA A 39 0.03 -27.92 -8.70
CA ALA A 39 -0.92 -26.81 -8.72
C ALA A 39 -0.78 -25.94 -9.97
N GLY A 40 0.45 -25.71 -10.44
CA GLY A 40 0.70 -24.98 -11.68
C GLY A 40 0.20 -25.70 -12.93
N ALA A 41 0.43 -27.02 -13.02
CA ALA A 41 -0.05 -27.85 -14.12
C ALA A 41 -1.58 -27.97 -14.13
N GLU A 42 -2.19 -28.16 -12.95
CA GLU A 42 -3.64 -28.27 -12.79
C GLU A 42 -4.35 -26.94 -13.08
N ALA A 43 -3.79 -25.82 -12.62
CA ALA A 43 -4.33 -24.48 -12.91
C ALA A 43 -4.37 -24.22 -14.43
N ARG A 44 -3.32 -24.63 -15.15
CA ARG A 44 -3.29 -24.54 -16.63
C ARG A 44 -4.39 -25.38 -17.25
N ARG A 45 -4.51 -26.66 -16.87
CA ARG A 45 -5.57 -27.54 -17.38
C ARG A 45 -6.98 -26.98 -17.17
N ARG A 46 -7.28 -26.46 -15.97
CA ARG A 46 -8.60 -25.89 -15.66
C ARG A 46 -8.93 -24.66 -16.49
N LEU A 47 -7.95 -23.82 -16.76
CA LEU A 47 -8.14 -22.61 -17.54
C LEU A 47 -8.25 -22.91 -19.04
N ASP A 48 -7.49 -23.89 -19.55
CA ASP A 48 -7.56 -24.34 -20.95
C ASP A 48 -8.92 -24.99 -21.28
N HIS A 49 -9.55 -25.64 -20.30
CA HIS A 49 -10.88 -26.28 -20.46
C HIS A 49 -12.06 -25.34 -20.23
N ARG A 50 -11.82 -24.06 -19.93
CA ARG A 50 -12.89 -23.08 -19.75
C ARG A 50 -13.47 -22.69 -21.12
N PRO A 51 -14.77 -22.92 -21.41
CA PRO A 51 -15.34 -22.63 -22.71
C PRO A 51 -15.18 -21.16 -23.05
N PRO A 52 -14.74 -20.83 -24.29
CA PRO A 52 -14.57 -19.44 -24.70
C PRO A 52 -15.92 -18.76 -24.83
N ALA A 53 -16.08 -17.61 -24.19
CA ALA A 53 -17.10 -16.65 -24.55
C ALA A 53 -16.63 -15.90 -25.82
N GLY A 54 -16.69 -16.57 -26.98
CA GLY A 54 -16.59 -15.91 -28.28
C GLY A 54 -15.24 -15.48 -28.84
N ALA A 55 -14.10 -15.78 -28.18
CA ALA A 55 -12.75 -15.50 -28.69
C ALA A 55 -11.73 -16.53 -28.17
N THR A 56 -10.64 -16.73 -28.93
CA THR A 56 -9.52 -17.57 -28.49
C THR A 56 -9.16 -17.29 -27.02
N PRO A 57 -9.14 -18.28 -26.12
CA PRO A 57 -8.92 -18.08 -24.71
C PRO A 57 -7.46 -17.69 -24.47
N VAL A 58 -7.18 -16.41 -24.45
CA VAL A 58 -5.95 -15.90 -23.87
C VAL A 58 -6.13 -16.03 -22.36
N VAL A 59 -5.60 -17.11 -21.79
CA VAL A 59 -5.51 -17.27 -20.32
C VAL A 59 -4.70 -16.09 -19.80
N LEU A 60 -5.37 -15.16 -19.10
CA LEU A 60 -4.66 -14.04 -18.50
C LEU A 60 -3.68 -14.58 -17.46
N PRO A 61 -2.40 -14.25 -17.52
CA PRO A 61 -1.38 -14.76 -16.58
C PRO A 61 -1.75 -14.55 -15.11
N GLN A 62 -2.56 -13.53 -14.81
CA GLN A 62 -3.08 -13.24 -13.47
C GLN A 62 -4.11 -14.27 -12.99
N ASP A 63 -4.96 -14.78 -13.89
CA ASP A 63 -5.96 -15.79 -13.55
C ASP A 63 -5.29 -17.13 -13.26
N TRP A 64 -4.26 -17.47 -14.03
CA TRP A 64 -3.45 -18.65 -13.77
C TRP A 64 -2.74 -18.56 -12.40
N LEU A 65 -2.18 -17.41 -12.07
CA LEU A 65 -1.49 -17.21 -10.79
C LEU A 65 -2.47 -17.34 -9.61
N ALA A 66 -3.68 -16.81 -9.75
CA ALA A 66 -4.72 -16.90 -8.75
C ALA A 66 -5.20 -18.36 -8.56
N GLU A 67 -5.44 -19.08 -9.66
CA GLU A 67 -5.87 -20.48 -9.59
C GLU A 67 -4.77 -21.39 -9.03
N ARG A 68 -3.51 -21.19 -9.44
CA ARG A 68 -2.34 -21.87 -8.86
C ARG A 68 -2.26 -21.64 -7.34
N ALA A 69 -2.50 -20.41 -6.90
CA ALA A 69 -2.45 -20.08 -5.47
C ALA A 69 -3.57 -20.79 -4.68
N ARG A 70 -4.80 -20.78 -5.19
CA ARG A 70 -5.91 -21.50 -4.57
C ARG A 70 -5.64 -23.00 -4.44
N LEU A 71 -5.17 -23.63 -5.51
CA LEU A 71 -4.85 -25.06 -5.53
C LEU A 71 -3.67 -25.42 -4.62
N GLY A 72 -2.60 -24.58 -4.65
CA GLY A 72 -1.43 -24.76 -3.80
C GLY A 72 -1.80 -24.64 -2.31
N LEU A 73 -2.54 -23.61 -1.91
CA LEU A 73 -2.99 -23.44 -0.54
C LEU A 73 -3.94 -24.54 -0.09
N ALA A 74 -4.81 -25.06 -0.97
CA ALA A 74 -5.65 -26.21 -0.65
C ALA A 74 -4.82 -27.46 -0.33
N ARG A 75 -3.76 -27.74 -1.09
CA ARG A 75 -2.80 -28.82 -0.82
C ARG A 75 -2.04 -28.59 0.49
N CYS A 76 -1.59 -27.36 0.75
CA CYS A 76 -0.94 -27.01 2.00
C CYS A 76 -1.85 -27.28 3.21
N ARG A 77 -3.13 -26.94 3.11
CA ARG A 77 -4.12 -27.23 4.17
C ARG A 77 -4.31 -28.72 4.40
N GLN A 78 -4.33 -29.51 3.33
CA GLN A 78 -4.45 -30.98 3.43
C GLN A 78 -3.22 -31.62 4.07
N ARG A 79 -2.01 -31.14 3.76
CA ARG A 79 -0.74 -31.71 4.23
C ARG A 79 -0.36 -31.26 5.64
N TRP A 80 -0.51 -29.98 5.95
CA TRP A 80 -0.02 -29.36 7.20
C TRP A 80 -1.14 -28.82 8.11
N GLY A 81 -2.40 -29.04 7.75
CA GLY A 81 -3.54 -28.55 8.51
C GLY A 81 -3.91 -27.09 8.21
N PRO A 82 -5.04 -26.61 8.77
CA PRO A 82 -5.61 -25.30 8.44
C PRO A 82 -4.94 -24.13 9.18
N SER A 83 -4.16 -24.37 10.24
CA SER A 83 -3.70 -23.34 11.18
C SER A 83 -2.87 -22.22 10.52
N LEU A 84 -1.88 -22.55 9.71
CA LEU A 84 -0.98 -21.56 9.10
C LEU A 84 -1.70 -20.69 8.04
N PRO A 85 -2.46 -21.23 7.07
CA PRO A 85 -3.24 -20.42 6.16
C PRO A 85 -4.32 -19.57 6.84
N GLN A 86 -4.92 -20.03 7.93
CA GLN A 86 -5.92 -19.26 8.70
C GLN A 86 -5.28 -18.06 9.39
N THR A 87 -4.15 -18.23 10.09
CA THR A 87 -3.45 -17.11 10.74
C THR A 87 -3.01 -16.04 9.76
N LEU A 88 -2.60 -16.43 8.55
CA LEU A 88 -2.28 -15.48 7.48
C LEU A 88 -3.53 -14.76 6.95
N ALA A 89 -4.65 -15.48 6.80
CA ALA A 89 -5.91 -14.89 6.37
C ALA A 89 -6.45 -13.89 7.41
N ASP A 90 -6.36 -14.22 8.69
CA ASP A 90 -6.77 -13.33 9.78
C ASP A 90 -5.90 -12.08 9.84
N ALA A 91 -4.59 -12.23 9.62
CA ALA A 91 -3.68 -11.11 9.53
C ALA A 91 -3.98 -10.17 8.34
N ALA A 92 -4.48 -10.72 7.23
CA ALA A 92 -4.89 -9.94 6.05
C ALA A 92 -6.24 -9.23 6.24
N ALA A 93 -7.10 -9.71 7.12
CA ALA A 93 -8.46 -9.20 7.30
C ALA A 93 -8.50 -7.73 7.75
N GLY A 94 -7.39 -7.17 8.23
CA GLY A 94 -7.27 -5.79 8.70
C GLY A 94 -8.09 -5.55 9.98
N PRO A 95 -8.29 -4.29 10.39
CA PRO A 95 -9.16 -3.96 11.51
C PRO A 95 -10.57 -4.41 11.15
N GLY A 96 -11.02 -5.45 11.81
CA GLY A 96 -12.27 -6.13 11.51
C GLY A 96 -13.47 -5.19 11.54
N ARG A 97 -14.57 -5.62 10.91
CA ARG A 97 -15.85 -4.90 10.93
C ARG A 97 -16.24 -4.47 12.35
N LEU A 98 -15.87 -5.27 13.36
CA LEU A 98 -16.08 -4.96 14.77
C LEU A 98 -15.39 -3.68 15.23
N LEU A 99 -14.11 -3.45 14.85
CA LEU A 99 -13.41 -2.21 15.20
C LEU A 99 -14.03 -0.99 14.49
N ALA A 100 -14.49 -1.15 13.25
CA ALA A 100 -15.17 -0.08 12.53
C ALA A 100 -16.49 0.29 13.23
N TRP A 101 -17.29 -0.69 13.66
CA TRP A 101 -18.50 -0.45 14.44
C TRP A 101 -18.20 0.13 15.82
N ALA A 102 -17.16 -0.36 16.50
CA ALA A 102 -16.75 0.18 17.81
C ALA A 102 -16.33 1.66 17.71
N LEU A 103 -15.58 2.03 16.67
CA LEU A 103 -15.19 3.43 16.45
C LEU A 103 -16.40 4.32 16.12
N ALA A 104 -17.33 3.84 15.32
CA ALA A 104 -18.56 4.56 15.01
C ALA A 104 -19.43 4.75 16.27
N ALA A 105 -19.60 3.71 17.05
CA ALA A 105 -20.33 3.74 18.33
C ALA A 105 -19.66 4.64 19.36
N ALA A 106 -18.33 4.57 19.49
CA ALA A 106 -17.57 5.46 20.38
C ALA A 106 -17.70 6.92 19.95
N ALA A 107 -17.64 7.23 18.66
CA ALA A 107 -17.83 8.57 18.14
C ALA A 107 -19.25 9.10 18.41
N LEU A 108 -20.26 8.27 18.19
CA LEU A 108 -21.65 8.58 18.52
C LEU A 108 -21.81 8.88 20.03
N PHE A 109 -21.26 8.01 20.87
CA PHE A 109 -21.30 8.15 22.32
C PHE A 109 -20.58 9.42 22.79
N LEU A 110 -19.38 9.69 22.28
CA LEU A 110 -18.63 10.92 22.60
C LEU A 110 -19.41 12.17 22.19
N GLY A 111 -20.09 12.16 21.05
CA GLY A 111 -20.98 13.22 20.64
C GLY A 111 -22.18 13.40 21.58
N ALA A 112 -22.75 12.29 22.04
CA ALA A 112 -23.92 12.31 22.92
C ALA A 112 -23.60 12.74 24.37
N VAL A 113 -22.42 12.35 24.88
CA VAL A 113 -22.00 12.66 26.26
C VAL A 113 -21.29 14.01 26.36
N GLY A 114 -20.69 14.49 25.24
CA GLY A 114 -20.02 15.79 25.23
C GLY A 114 -20.93 16.90 25.70
N ASP A 115 -20.49 17.65 26.71
CA ASP A 115 -21.25 18.80 27.21
C ASP A 115 -21.13 20.00 26.27
N VAL A 116 -21.97 19.97 25.23
CA VAL A 116 -21.97 21.00 24.18
C VAL A 116 -22.70 22.26 24.63
N LEU A 117 -23.54 22.15 25.68
CA LEU A 117 -24.44 23.22 26.11
C LEU A 117 -23.97 23.97 27.36
N GLY A 118 -23.00 23.42 28.10
CA GLY A 118 -22.61 23.95 29.42
C GLY A 118 -23.58 23.54 30.55
N GLY A 119 -23.10 23.50 31.77
CA GLY A 119 -23.85 23.00 32.95
C GLY A 119 -25.00 23.87 33.44
N SER A 120 -25.29 25.03 32.85
CA SER A 120 -26.45 25.90 33.14
C SER A 120 -27.57 25.61 32.13
N GLN A 121 -28.84 25.76 32.54
CA GLN A 121 -30.01 25.69 31.66
C GLN A 121 -30.03 26.80 30.60
N GLN A 122 -28.88 27.28 30.19
CA GLN A 122 -28.68 28.35 29.23
C GLN A 122 -27.78 27.87 28.08
N ILE A 123 -28.26 28.01 26.87
CA ILE A 123 -27.51 27.71 25.65
C ILE A 123 -26.86 28.98 25.13
N ASN A 124 -25.53 29.06 25.18
CA ASN A 124 -24.82 30.12 24.48
C ASN A 124 -24.76 29.83 22.98
N LEU A 125 -25.39 30.69 22.17
CA LEU A 125 -25.39 30.56 20.69
C LEU A 125 -23.99 30.66 20.08
N LEU A 126 -23.01 31.19 20.82
CA LEU A 126 -21.60 31.24 20.46
C LEU A 126 -20.78 30.16 21.19
N SER A 127 -21.40 29.05 21.59
CA SER A 127 -20.75 27.97 22.30
C SER A 127 -19.50 27.51 21.56
N LEU A 128 -18.33 27.56 22.22
CA LEU A 128 -17.04 27.17 21.66
C LEU A 128 -17.02 25.73 21.12
N PRO A 129 -17.61 24.72 21.79
CA PRO A 129 -17.67 23.36 21.22
C PRO A 129 -18.42 23.30 19.89
N MET A 130 -19.53 24.02 19.75
CA MET A 130 -20.31 24.04 18.50
C MET A 130 -19.56 24.76 17.38
N LEU A 131 -19.05 25.97 17.69
CA LEU A 131 -18.24 26.74 16.73
C LEU A 131 -16.97 25.99 16.35
N GLY A 132 -16.30 25.35 17.30
CA GLY A 132 -15.10 24.53 17.07
C GLY A 132 -15.38 23.34 16.18
N LEU A 133 -16.49 22.65 16.38
CA LEU A 133 -16.91 21.53 15.52
C LEU A 133 -17.12 21.98 14.07
N LEU A 134 -17.81 23.10 13.85
CA LEU A 134 -18.02 23.64 12.52
C LEU A 134 -16.72 24.14 11.88
N ALA A 135 -15.93 24.95 12.62
CA ALA A 135 -14.67 25.51 12.12
C ALA A 135 -13.68 24.40 11.72
N TRP A 136 -13.57 23.34 12.53
CA TRP A 136 -12.76 22.16 12.23
C TRP A 136 -13.21 21.50 10.92
N ASN A 137 -14.51 21.27 10.74
CA ASN A 137 -15.04 20.63 9.54
C ASN A 137 -14.85 21.50 8.30
N LEU A 138 -15.13 22.79 8.37
CA LEU A 138 -14.90 23.73 7.26
C LEU A 138 -13.42 23.83 6.91
N GLY A 139 -12.52 23.84 7.91
CA GLY A 139 -11.08 23.81 7.70
C GLY A 139 -10.62 22.54 6.96
N VAL A 140 -11.16 21.38 7.32
CA VAL A 140 -10.89 20.12 6.60
C VAL A 140 -11.38 20.19 5.15
N TYR A 141 -12.57 20.75 4.90
CA TYR A 141 -13.08 20.87 3.52
C TYR A 141 -12.26 21.86 2.70
N ALA A 142 -11.86 22.99 3.28
CA ALA A 142 -10.97 23.93 2.61
C ALA A 142 -9.63 23.29 2.24
N LEU A 143 -9.05 22.50 3.14
CA LEU A 143 -7.83 21.74 2.87
C LEU A 143 -8.01 20.71 1.75
N LEU A 144 -9.12 19.97 1.73
CA LEU A 144 -9.44 19.01 0.68
C LEU A 144 -9.65 19.70 -0.66
N ALA A 145 -10.37 20.83 -0.69
CA ALA A 145 -10.59 21.64 -1.88
C ALA A 145 -9.25 22.20 -2.43
N LEU A 146 -8.40 22.74 -1.55
CA LEU A 146 -7.09 23.24 -1.94
C LEU A 146 -6.20 22.13 -2.53
N ARG A 147 -6.25 20.92 -1.96
CA ARG A 147 -5.53 19.76 -2.51
C ARG A 147 -6.07 19.35 -3.87
N ALA A 148 -7.39 19.36 -4.05
CA ALA A 148 -8.03 19.08 -5.33
C ALA A 148 -7.64 20.13 -6.39
N LEU A 149 -7.70 21.41 -6.04
CA LEU A 149 -7.31 22.52 -6.93
C LEU A 149 -5.84 22.44 -7.35
N ARG A 150 -4.93 22.14 -6.42
CA ARG A 150 -3.50 21.95 -6.74
C ARG A 150 -3.22 20.82 -7.73
N ARG A 151 -4.11 19.82 -7.82
CA ARG A 151 -4.02 18.71 -8.79
C ARG A 151 -4.50 19.12 -10.18
N LEU A 152 -5.38 20.13 -10.28
CA LEU A 152 -5.96 20.61 -11.54
C LEU A 152 -5.07 21.67 -12.23
N LEU A 153 -4.13 22.29 -11.50
CA LEU A 153 -3.25 23.32 -12.06
C LEU A 153 -2.24 22.70 -13.05
N PRO A 154 -2.23 23.14 -14.33
CA PRO A 154 -1.29 22.67 -15.33
C PRO A 154 0.12 23.12 -14.98
N GLY A 155 1.11 22.23 -15.09
CA GLY A 155 2.54 22.51 -14.81
C GLY A 155 3.15 21.69 -13.67
N ARG A 156 2.34 21.14 -12.77
CA ARG A 156 2.76 20.12 -11.81
C ARG A 156 2.11 18.79 -12.17
N ARG A 157 2.51 18.21 -13.30
CA ARG A 157 2.30 16.78 -13.53
C ARG A 157 3.04 16.05 -12.39
N GLY A 158 2.38 15.95 -11.26
CA GLY A 158 2.80 15.09 -10.19
C GLY A 158 2.93 13.70 -10.80
N GLY A 159 4.12 13.12 -10.68
CA GLY A 159 4.27 11.69 -10.82
C GLY A 159 3.21 10.97 -9.95
N PRO A 160 3.07 9.66 -10.08
CA PRO A 160 2.06 8.88 -9.34
C PRO A 160 2.06 9.36 -7.89
N PRO A 161 0.89 9.51 -7.25
CA PRO A 161 0.75 10.21 -5.97
C PRO A 161 1.85 9.73 -5.03
N ARG A 162 2.82 10.62 -4.78
CA ARG A 162 3.91 10.30 -3.85
C ARG A 162 3.24 9.95 -2.54
N ILE A 163 3.43 8.73 -2.14
CA ILE A 163 2.85 8.04 -0.99
C ILE A 163 3.08 8.79 0.35
N GLY A 164 3.70 9.95 0.34
CA GLY A 164 3.98 10.83 1.48
C GLY A 164 2.99 11.98 1.72
N GLN A 165 1.92 12.11 0.94
CA GLN A 165 0.92 13.19 1.12
C GLN A 165 -0.40 12.70 1.76
N ALA A 166 -0.37 11.62 2.52
CA ALA A 166 -1.42 11.36 3.50
C ALA A 166 -1.45 12.55 4.48
N GLY A 167 -2.63 13.09 4.79
CA GLY A 167 -2.73 14.15 5.82
C GLY A 167 -2.09 13.65 7.12
N ALA A 168 -1.57 14.55 7.94
CA ALA A 168 -0.86 14.20 9.19
C ALA A 168 -1.65 13.16 10.02
N LEU A 169 -2.97 13.26 10.07
CA LEU A 169 -3.85 12.31 10.74
C LEU A 169 -3.82 10.92 10.07
N GLN A 170 -3.87 10.85 8.74
CA GLN A 170 -3.79 9.59 8.01
C GLN A 170 -2.39 8.96 8.12
N ALA A 171 -1.35 9.79 8.11
CA ALA A 171 0.04 9.33 8.33
C ALA A 171 0.23 8.81 9.76
N ALA A 172 -0.30 9.51 10.76
CA ALA A 172 -0.27 9.07 12.15
C ALA A 172 -1.05 7.76 12.35
N MET A 173 -2.22 7.62 11.73
CA MET A 173 -3.05 6.42 11.81
C MET A 173 -2.42 5.21 11.10
N LEU A 174 -1.78 5.45 9.93
CA LEU A 174 -0.99 4.41 9.25
C LEU A 174 0.24 4.01 10.07
N ALA A 175 0.91 4.98 10.71
CA ALA A 175 2.03 4.70 11.62
C ALA A 175 1.58 3.93 12.87
N LEU A 176 0.41 4.25 13.42
CA LEU A 176 -0.18 3.53 14.56
C LEU A 176 -0.53 2.08 14.17
N LEU A 177 -1.14 1.88 12.99
CA LEU A 177 -1.44 0.55 12.47
C LEU A 177 -0.15 -0.24 12.20
N ALA A 178 0.86 0.38 11.61
CA ALA A 178 2.16 -0.25 11.40
C ALA A 178 2.84 -0.64 12.73
N ARG A 179 2.75 0.22 13.76
CA ARG A 179 3.24 -0.08 15.11
C ARG A 179 2.45 -1.20 15.79
N ALA A 180 1.13 -1.19 15.69
CA ALA A 180 0.29 -2.25 16.24
C ALA A 180 0.59 -3.59 15.58
N GLN A 181 0.79 -3.61 14.26
CA GLN A 181 1.19 -4.79 13.50
C GLN A 181 2.62 -5.24 13.86
N ALA A 182 3.57 -4.31 13.98
CA ALA A 182 4.93 -4.63 14.45
C ALA A 182 4.92 -5.22 15.87
N GLY A 183 4.07 -4.71 16.76
CA GLY A 183 3.87 -5.24 18.11
C GLY A 183 3.25 -6.65 18.11
N LEU A 184 2.29 -6.91 17.22
CA LEU A 184 1.73 -8.26 17.01
C LEU A 184 2.79 -9.22 16.45
N MET A 185 3.63 -8.73 15.52
CA MET A 185 4.75 -9.48 14.95
C MET A 185 5.81 -9.83 15.99
N ALA A 186 6.20 -8.86 16.82
CA ALA A 186 7.15 -9.09 17.89
C ALA A 186 6.62 -10.12 18.91
N ARG A 187 5.31 -10.10 19.20
CA ARG A 187 4.66 -11.11 20.05
C ARG A 187 4.57 -12.48 19.38
N ALA A 188 4.33 -12.54 18.08
CA ALA A 188 4.32 -13.79 17.32
C ALA A 188 5.74 -14.38 17.15
N ALA A 189 6.78 -13.54 17.16
CA ALA A 189 8.18 -13.94 17.09
C ALA A 189 8.78 -14.28 18.48
N ALA A 190 8.11 -13.89 19.58
CA ALA A 190 8.54 -14.24 20.93
C ALA A 190 8.35 -15.76 21.18
N PRO A 191 9.33 -16.45 21.76
CA PRO A 191 9.18 -17.86 22.11
C PRO A 191 7.98 -18.02 23.07
N PRO A 192 7.15 -19.07 22.89
CA PRO A 192 6.01 -19.30 23.75
C PRO A 192 6.44 -19.56 25.19
N PRO A 193 5.69 -19.09 26.19
CA PRO A 193 6.07 -19.20 27.60
C PRO A 193 5.94 -20.60 28.19
N SER A 194 5.70 -21.64 27.39
CA SER A 194 5.51 -23.01 27.89
C SER A 194 6.63 -23.96 27.45
N PRO A 195 7.16 -24.80 28.37
CA PRO A 195 8.20 -25.77 28.08
C PRO A 195 7.79 -26.90 27.10
N LEU A 196 6.49 -27.08 26.82
CA LEU A 196 6.00 -28.05 25.85
C LEU A 196 6.17 -27.61 24.39
N ALA A 197 6.33 -26.33 24.12
CA ALA A 197 6.53 -25.81 22.77
C ALA A 197 7.98 -25.97 22.27
N SER A 198 8.93 -26.27 23.15
CA SER A 198 10.33 -26.57 22.79
C SER A 198 10.51 -27.96 22.15
N ALA A 199 9.47 -28.80 22.15
CA ALA A 199 9.55 -30.16 21.58
C ALA A 199 9.39 -30.22 20.05
N ILE A 200 9.06 -29.10 19.36
CA ILE A 200 8.99 -29.03 17.89
C ILE A 200 9.88 -27.87 17.41
N PRO A 201 11.20 -28.09 17.35
CA PRO A 201 12.12 -27.07 16.85
C PRO A 201 11.85 -26.80 15.36
N GLY A 202 11.67 -25.53 14.99
CA GLY A 202 11.56 -25.12 13.58
C GLY A 202 10.19 -24.63 13.14
N SER A 203 9.10 -25.33 13.41
CA SER A 203 7.78 -25.01 12.87
C SER A 203 7.23 -23.63 13.27
N PHE A 204 7.54 -23.17 14.49
CA PHE A 204 7.08 -21.87 14.99
C PHE A 204 7.88 -20.69 14.42
N VAL A 205 9.20 -20.86 14.27
CA VAL A 205 10.07 -19.83 13.67
C VAL A 205 9.72 -19.63 12.19
N HIS A 206 9.45 -20.72 11.47
CA HIS A 206 9.02 -20.66 10.08
C HIS A 206 7.67 -19.96 9.93
N GLY A 207 6.71 -20.23 10.80
CA GLY A 207 5.40 -19.56 10.79
C GLY A 207 5.50 -18.04 10.97
N ALA A 208 6.33 -17.56 11.88
CA ALA A 208 6.53 -16.13 12.13
C ALA A 208 7.19 -15.41 10.93
N ARG A 209 8.18 -16.04 10.28
CA ARG A 209 8.84 -15.48 9.09
C ARG A 209 7.89 -15.43 7.89
N VAL A 210 7.13 -16.50 7.65
CA VAL A 210 6.08 -16.54 6.61
C VAL A 210 5.08 -15.42 6.83
N GLN A 211 4.61 -15.24 8.07
CA GLN A 211 3.66 -14.18 8.42
C GLN A 211 4.23 -12.79 8.20
N ALA A 212 5.48 -12.55 8.61
CA ALA A 212 6.16 -11.26 8.41
C ALA A 212 6.33 -10.92 6.93
N GLY A 213 6.81 -11.86 6.12
CA GLY A 213 6.97 -11.70 4.68
C GLY A 213 5.65 -11.45 3.97
N PHE A 214 4.62 -12.22 4.31
CA PHE A 214 3.27 -12.03 3.79
C PHE A 214 2.72 -10.63 4.09
N LEU A 215 2.79 -10.19 5.35
CA LEU A 215 2.26 -8.88 5.76
C LEU A 215 3.00 -7.71 5.12
N GLN A 216 4.31 -7.81 4.96
CA GLN A 216 5.10 -6.81 4.26
C GLN A 216 4.61 -6.63 2.82
N ASP A 217 4.48 -7.74 2.08
CA ASP A 217 4.01 -7.73 0.69
C ASP A 217 2.55 -7.28 0.60
N TRP A 218 1.70 -7.76 1.52
CA TRP A 218 0.28 -7.40 1.61
C TRP A 218 0.06 -5.90 1.82
N LEU A 219 0.76 -5.32 2.80
CA LEU A 219 0.67 -3.89 3.09
C LEU A 219 1.19 -3.03 1.94
N ALA A 220 2.29 -3.44 1.30
CA ALA A 220 2.83 -2.74 0.15
C ALA A 220 1.82 -2.71 -1.03
N ALA A 221 1.19 -3.85 -1.32
CA ALA A 221 0.24 -3.98 -2.41
C ALA A 221 -1.12 -3.33 -2.12
N THR A 222 -1.61 -3.43 -0.87
CA THR A 222 -2.94 -2.95 -0.49
C THR A 222 -2.96 -1.56 0.11
N ARG A 223 -1.82 -0.87 0.24
CA ARG A 223 -1.73 0.45 0.86
C ARG A 223 -2.77 1.46 0.35
N PRO A 224 -3.03 1.62 -0.97
CA PRO A 224 -4.07 2.54 -1.45
C PRO A 224 -5.47 2.15 -0.97
N LEU A 225 -5.76 0.84 -0.93
CA LEU A 225 -7.01 0.29 -0.44
C LEU A 225 -7.19 0.56 1.06
N GLN A 226 -6.15 0.34 1.87
CA GLN A 226 -6.19 0.60 3.30
C GLN A 226 -6.41 2.09 3.60
N ILE A 227 -5.75 2.98 2.86
CA ILE A 227 -5.96 4.43 2.97
C ILE A 227 -7.41 4.79 2.65
N ALA A 228 -8.00 4.23 1.58
CA ALA A 228 -9.38 4.50 1.22
C ALA A 228 -10.37 4.01 2.29
N ARG A 229 -10.15 2.81 2.86
CA ARG A 229 -10.95 2.25 3.97
C ARG A 229 -10.87 3.12 5.23
N LEU A 230 -9.66 3.54 5.62
CA LEU A 230 -9.45 4.41 6.76
C LEU A 230 -10.10 5.78 6.56
N THR A 231 -10.00 6.33 5.35
CA THR A 231 -10.63 7.60 5.01
C THR A 231 -12.16 7.50 5.15
N ALA A 232 -12.76 6.44 4.64
CA ALA A 232 -14.19 6.18 4.80
C ALA A 232 -14.59 6.08 6.28
N LEU A 233 -13.81 5.35 7.08
CA LEU A 233 -14.05 5.17 8.50
C LEU A 233 -13.96 6.49 9.29
N VAL A 234 -12.95 7.31 9.02
CA VAL A 234 -12.78 8.62 9.70
C VAL A 234 -13.93 9.56 9.38
N HIS A 235 -14.38 9.61 8.13
CA HIS A 235 -15.53 10.44 7.76
C HIS A 235 -16.84 9.90 8.35
N ALA A 236 -17.03 8.58 8.38
CA ALA A 236 -18.19 7.96 9.02
C ALA A 236 -18.21 8.25 10.54
N ALA A 237 -17.07 8.10 11.23
CA ALA A 237 -16.96 8.43 12.65
C ALA A 237 -17.28 9.90 12.94
N ALA A 238 -16.80 10.82 12.09
CA ALA A 238 -17.12 12.25 12.24
C ALA A 238 -18.62 12.55 12.03
N ALA A 239 -19.28 11.83 11.11
CA ALA A 239 -20.73 11.93 10.94
C ALA A 239 -21.48 11.36 12.16
N CYS A 240 -21.06 10.20 12.69
CA CYS A 240 -21.62 9.60 13.90
C CYS A 240 -21.47 10.51 15.13
N LEU A 241 -20.32 11.18 15.28
CA LEU A 241 -20.12 12.16 16.34
C LEU A 241 -21.13 13.30 16.23
N ALA A 242 -21.32 13.88 15.04
CA ALA A 242 -22.30 14.94 14.83
C ALA A 242 -23.75 14.46 15.09
N ILE A 243 -24.09 13.22 14.71
CA ILE A 243 -25.38 12.60 15.03
C ILE A 243 -25.54 12.49 16.54
N GLY A 244 -24.51 12.05 17.27
CA GLY A 244 -24.53 11.99 18.73
C GLY A 244 -24.78 13.35 19.39
N VAL A 245 -24.12 14.42 18.91
CA VAL A 245 -24.34 15.79 19.37
C VAL A 245 -25.80 16.19 19.16
N VAL A 246 -26.34 16.00 17.95
CA VAL A 246 -27.75 16.35 17.66
C VAL A 246 -28.71 15.54 18.53
N ALA A 247 -28.49 14.24 18.67
CA ALA A 247 -29.30 13.39 19.53
C ALA A 247 -29.29 13.88 20.99
N SER A 248 -28.11 14.29 21.51
CA SER A 248 -27.98 14.87 22.85
C SER A 248 -28.73 16.17 23.01
N LEU A 249 -28.66 17.09 22.01
CA LEU A 249 -29.41 18.34 22.02
C LEU A 249 -30.92 18.10 22.16
N TYR A 250 -31.46 17.16 21.37
CA TYR A 250 -32.90 16.83 21.46
C TYR A 250 -33.26 16.11 22.75
N ALA A 251 -32.47 15.10 23.15
CA ALA A 251 -32.74 14.34 24.37
C ALA A 251 -32.78 15.25 25.61
N ARG A 252 -31.82 16.15 25.72
CA ARG A 252 -31.79 17.13 26.83
C ARG A 252 -32.92 18.17 26.72
N GLY A 253 -33.22 18.63 25.48
CA GLY A 253 -34.32 19.57 25.26
C GLY A 253 -35.72 19.00 25.53
N LEU A 254 -35.87 17.65 25.52
CA LEU A 254 -37.12 16.98 25.91
C LEU A 254 -37.33 16.94 27.44
N VAL A 255 -36.23 16.93 28.19
CA VAL A 255 -36.28 16.77 29.66
C VAL A 255 -36.10 18.07 30.40
N LEU A 256 -35.33 19.00 29.83
CA LEU A 256 -34.93 20.24 30.47
C LEU A 256 -35.43 21.44 29.64
N ASP A 257 -35.89 22.48 30.35
CA ASP A 257 -36.24 23.76 29.73
C ASP A 257 -34.98 24.62 29.58
N TYR A 258 -34.54 24.83 28.34
CA TYR A 258 -33.38 25.64 28.03
C TYR A 258 -33.77 27.03 27.52
N ARG A 259 -33.02 28.03 27.95
CA ARG A 259 -33.04 29.37 27.38
C ARG A 259 -31.84 29.60 26.49
N ALA A 260 -32.04 30.07 25.28
CA ALA A 260 -31.00 30.41 24.32
C ALA A 260 -30.70 31.90 24.33
N GLY A 261 -29.45 32.25 24.33
CA GLY A 261 -28.94 33.61 24.23
C GLY A 261 -27.47 33.60 23.86
N TRP A 262 -26.81 34.71 23.99
CA TRP A 262 -25.39 34.81 23.67
C TRP A 262 -24.68 35.76 24.67
N ASP A 263 -23.40 35.48 24.88
CA ASP A 263 -22.47 36.37 25.59
C ASP A 263 -21.13 36.38 24.87
N SER A 264 -20.55 37.57 24.79
CA SER A 264 -19.20 37.76 24.29
C SER A 264 -18.59 39.02 24.92
N THR A 265 -17.30 38.95 25.19
CA THR A 265 -16.53 40.10 25.65
C THR A 265 -16.18 41.05 24.51
N PHE A 266 -15.96 40.49 23.30
CA PHE A 266 -15.39 41.24 22.17
C PHE A 266 -16.39 41.48 21.02
N LEU A 267 -17.51 40.74 20.97
CA LEU A 267 -18.47 40.86 19.88
C LEU A 267 -19.68 41.67 20.30
N ASP A 268 -20.10 42.59 19.43
CA ASP A 268 -21.38 43.27 19.51
C ASP A 268 -22.51 42.45 18.82
N ALA A 269 -23.75 42.86 19.01
CA ALA A 269 -24.90 42.19 18.43
C ALA A 269 -24.85 42.12 16.86
N GLY A 270 -24.25 43.13 16.24
CA GLY A 270 -24.08 43.17 14.79
C GLY A 270 -23.06 42.11 14.30
N ALA A 271 -21.94 41.96 15.03
CA ALA A 271 -20.96 40.91 14.74
C ALA A 271 -21.55 39.50 14.96
N VAL A 272 -22.26 39.30 16.05
CA VAL A 272 -22.97 38.03 16.35
C VAL A 272 -23.99 37.73 15.26
N ARG A 273 -24.76 38.71 14.79
CA ARG A 273 -25.70 38.56 13.67
C ARG A 273 -25.00 38.06 12.40
N ARG A 274 -23.80 38.59 12.08
CA ARG A 274 -23.01 38.13 10.91
C ARG A 274 -22.56 36.70 11.06
N VAL A 275 -22.02 36.34 12.24
CA VAL A 275 -21.56 34.96 12.52
C VAL A 275 -22.72 33.98 12.46
N LEU A 276 -23.83 34.25 13.14
CA LEU A 276 -25.01 33.38 13.10
C LEU A 276 -25.63 33.33 11.71
N GLY A 277 -25.62 34.44 10.96
CA GLY A 277 -26.08 34.49 9.58
C GLY A 277 -25.26 33.58 8.65
N LEU A 278 -23.94 33.53 8.84
CA LEU A 278 -23.06 32.62 8.07
C LEU A 278 -23.31 31.17 8.43
N LEU A 279 -23.42 30.83 9.69
CA LEU A 279 -23.48 29.46 10.19
C LEU A 279 -24.88 28.85 10.14
N LEU A 280 -25.90 29.63 10.56
CA LEU A 280 -27.29 29.18 10.64
C LEU A 280 -28.16 29.67 9.47
N GLY A 281 -27.69 30.67 8.70
CA GLY A 281 -28.44 31.24 7.59
C GLY A 281 -28.96 30.21 6.57
N PRO A 282 -28.14 29.30 6.07
CA PRO A 282 -28.58 28.23 5.18
C PRO A 282 -29.65 27.33 5.81
N ALA A 283 -29.49 26.98 7.09
CA ALA A 283 -30.48 26.18 7.82
C ALA A 283 -31.80 26.96 8.05
N ALA A 284 -31.70 28.22 8.35
CA ALA A 284 -32.86 29.12 8.52
C ALA A 284 -33.64 29.25 7.21
N ALA A 285 -32.94 29.43 6.08
CA ALA A 285 -33.55 29.49 4.76
C ALA A 285 -34.26 28.18 4.38
N LEU A 286 -33.65 27.03 4.66
CA LEU A 286 -34.25 25.72 4.41
C LEU A 286 -35.48 25.43 5.28
N SER A 287 -35.49 25.92 6.52
CA SER A 287 -36.63 25.71 7.45
C SER A 287 -37.69 26.80 7.38
N GLY A 288 -37.53 27.81 6.52
CA GLY A 288 -38.44 28.96 6.43
C GLY A 288 -38.39 29.87 7.65
N GLN A 289 -37.35 29.74 8.51
CA GLN A 289 -37.19 30.57 9.69
C GLN A 289 -36.36 31.82 9.38
N THR A 290 -36.73 32.95 9.96
CA THR A 290 -35.94 34.18 9.85
C THR A 290 -35.02 34.31 11.07
N LEU A 291 -33.75 34.64 10.87
CA LEU A 291 -32.87 34.98 11.97
C LEU A 291 -33.18 36.38 12.54
N PRO A 292 -33.13 36.59 13.86
CA PRO A 292 -33.33 37.89 14.47
C PRO A 292 -32.38 38.94 13.90
N ASP A 293 -32.83 40.17 13.81
CA ASP A 293 -31.98 41.33 13.51
C ASP A 293 -31.04 41.68 14.67
N ALA A 294 -30.16 42.65 14.46
CA ALA A 294 -29.17 43.02 15.49
C ALA A 294 -29.85 43.61 16.77
N ALA A 295 -30.98 44.30 16.64
CA ALA A 295 -31.70 44.87 17.78
C ALA A 295 -32.36 43.78 18.63
N ALA A 296 -33.03 42.82 17.99
CA ALA A 296 -33.59 41.65 18.67
C ALA A 296 -32.50 40.76 19.31
N LEU A 297 -31.36 40.56 18.62
CA LEU A 297 -30.23 39.84 19.19
C LEU A 297 -29.62 40.54 20.40
N ALA A 298 -29.61 41.89 20.45
CA ALA A 298 -29.13 42.62 21.63
C ALA A 298 -29.97 42.28 22.87
N GLY A 299 -31.28 42.05 22.71
CA GLY A 299 -32.18 41.61 23.76
C GLY A 299 -31.97 40.17 24.24
N LEU A 300 -31.23 39.34 23.49
CA LEU A 300 -30.92 37.96 23.85
C LEU A 300 -29.60 37.81 24.61
N ARG A 301 -28.95 38.90 25.05
CA ARG A 301 -27.71 38.85 25.81
C ARG A 301 -27.96 38.28 27.21
N LEU A 302 -27.34 37.12 27.52
CA LEU A 302 -27.58 36.39 28.76
C LEU A 302 -27.10 37.19 30.01
N ALA A 303 -25.93 37.84 29.91
CA ALA A 303 -25.39 38.69 30.98
C ALA A 303 -26.29 39.88 31.33
N ALA A 304 -27.18 40.29 30.43
CA ALA A 304 -28.18 41.36 30.68
C ALA A 304 -29.57 40.78 31.09
N GLY A 305 -29.64 39.50 31.47
CA GLY A 305 -30.92 38.85 31.83
C GLY A 305 -31.78 38.48 30.63
N GLY A 306 -31.26 38.59 29.40
CA GLY A 306 -31.94 38.23 28.17
C GLY A 306 -32.05 36.72 27.93
N GLY A 307 -32.53 36.36 26.78
CA GLY A 307 -32.69 34.96 26.32
C GLY A 307 -34.13 34.60 26.00
N GLU A 308 -34.33 33.66 25.10
CA GLU A 308 -35.63 33.14 24.70
C GLU A 308 -35.64 31.60 24.76
N GLY A 309 -36.81 30.98 24.56
CA GLY A 309 -36.91 29.50 24.52
C GLY A 309 -36.01 28.89 23.47
N ALA A 310 -35.26 27.84 23.85
CA ALA A 310 -34.18 27.32 23.04
C ALA A 310 -34.65 26.42 21.87
N ALA A 311 -35.89 25.97 21.83
CA ALA A 311 -36.38 24.98 20.87
C ALA A 311 -36.04 25.34 19.40
N ARG A 312 -36.31 26.59 19.00
CA ARG A 312 -35.98 27.11 17.67
C ARG A 312 -34.49 27.01 17.37
N TRP A 313 -33.65 27.38 18.31
CA TRP A 313 -32.19 27.35 18.15
C TRP A 313 -31.62 25.93 18.08
N ILE A 314 -32.19 25.03 18.88
CA ILE A 314 -31.85 23.59 18.79
C ILE A 314 -32.12 23.06 17.39
N HIS A 315 -33.30 23.37 16.81
CA HIS A 315 -33.63 22.97 15.43
C HIS A 315 -32.68 23.59 14.40
N LEU A 316 -32.36 24.87 14.51
CA LEU A 316 -31.43 25.54 13.60
C LEU A 316 -30.01 24.97 13.70
N TRP A 317 -29.51 24.71 14.91
CA TRP A 317 -28.21 24.06 15.09
C TRP A 317 -28.19 22.63 14.59
N ALA A 318 -29.22 21.85 14.86
CA ALA A 318 -29.34 20.48 14.36
C ALA A 318 -29.32 20.44 12.82
N LEU A 319 -30.10 21.33 12.19
CA LEU A 319 -30.13 21.42 10.72
C LEU A 319 -28.81 21.94 10.15
N SER A 320 -28.15 22.88 10.83
CA SER A 320 -26.82 23.37 10.43
C SER A 320 -25.75 22.28 10.54
N LEU A 321 -25.73 21.48 11.61
CA LEU A 321 -24.85 20.33 11.74
C LEU A 321 -25.15 19.28 10.67
N GLY A 322 -26.42 19.07 10.37
CA GLY A 322 -26.84 18.24 9.22
C GLY A 322 -26.22 18.69 7.92
N LEU A 323 -26.36 19.97 7.62
CA LEU A 323 -25.93 20.57 6.36
C LEU A 323 -24.40 20.69 6.25
N TRP A 324 -23.74 21.22 7.29
CA TRP A 324 -22.30 21.52 7.26
C TRP A 324 -21.42 20.36 7.66
N VAL A 325 -21.92 19.36 8.41
CA VAL A 325 -21.10 18.24 8.90
C VAL A 325 -21.63 16.91 8.39
N MET A 326 -22.88 16.53 8.70
CA MET A 326 -23.37 15.19 8.39
C MET A 326 -23.41 14.92 6.89
N LEU A 327 -24.01 15.81 6.11
CA LEU A 327 -24.14 15.63 4.65
C LEU A 327 -22.78 15.54 3.93
N PRO A 328 -21.83 16.48 4.12
CA PRO A 328 -20.53 16.38 3.47
C PRO A 328 -19.71 15.19 3.97
N ARG A 329 -19.76 14.84 5.28
CA ARG A 329 -19.01 13.69 5.82
C ARG A 329 -19.54 12.37 5.31
N THR A 330 -20.87 12.19 5.21
CA THR A 330 -21.46 10.99 4.63
C THR A 330 -21.16 10.88 3.15
N ALA A 331 -21.18 11.98 2.38
CA ALA A 331 -20.78 11.99 0.99
C ALA A 331 -19.30 11.60 0.81
N LEU A 332 -18.40 12.16 1.62
CA LEU A 332 -16.97 11.80 1.59
C LEU A 332 -16.73 10.36 2.03
N ALA A 333 -17.44 9.87 3.06
CA ALA A 333 -17.37 8.47 3.49
C ALA A 333 -17.81 7.53 2.37
N SER A 334 -18.92 7.83 1.70
CA SER A 334 -19.47 7.05 0.58
C SER A 334 -18.52 7.05 -0.61
N ALA A 335 -17.94 8.20 -0.97
CA ALA A 335 -16.97 8.29 -2.05
C ALA A 335 -15.69 7.49 -1.76
N ALA A 336 -15.18 7.56 -0.53
CA ALA A 336 -14.01 6.80 -0.10
C ALA A 336 -14.30 5.29 -0.05
N TRP A 337 -15.48 4.88 0.41
CA TRP A 337 -15.92 3.49 0.40
C TRP A 337 -16.07 2.94 -1.02
N TRP A 338 -16.64 3.73 -1.93
CA TRP A 338 -16.74 3.38 -3.35
C TRP A 338 -15.36 3.22 -3.99
N SER A 339 -14.44 4.15 -3.68
CA SER A 339 -13.04 4.06 -4.11
C SER A 339 -12.38 2.78 -3.58
N ALA A 340 -12.58 2.45 -2.29
CA ALA A 340 -12.06 1.22 -1.69
C ALA A 340 -12.60 -0.04 -2.40
N ARG A 341 -13.91 -0.09 -2.74
CA ARG A 341 -14.49 -1.20 -3.51
C ARG A 341 -13.87 -1.36 -4.90
N ARG A 342 -13.67 -0.24 -5.61
CA ARG A 342 -13.02 -0.26 -6.93
C ARG A 342 -11.57 -0.74 -6.83
N LEU A 343 -10.82 -0.29 -5.84
CA LEU A 343 -9.46 -0.72 -5.59
C LEU A 343 -9.39 -2.21 -5.23
N ALA A 344 -10.29 -2.70 -4.38
CA ALA A 344 -10.35 -4.12 -3.99
C ALA A 344 -10.59 -5.07 -5.17
N ALA A 345 -11.25 -4.59 -6.23
CA ALA A 345 -11.50 -5.37 -7.45
C ALA A 345 -10.29 -5.45 -8.39
N ARG A 346 -9.31 -4.53 -8.28
CA ARG A 346 -8.20 -4.38 -9.24
C ARG A 346 -6.88 -4.03 -8.55
N LEU A 347 -6.46 -4.88 -7.60
CA LEU A 347 -5.18 -4.68 -6.93
C LEU A 347 -4.00 -5.08 -7.84
N PRO A 348 -2.93 -4.27 -7.88
CA PRO A 348 -1.70 -4.62 -8.55
C PRO A 348 -0.88 -5.61 -7.71
N LEU A 349 0.03 -6.34 -8.36
CA LEU A 349 1.07 -7.07 -7.65
C LEU A 349 2.04 -6.11 -6.95
N PRO A 350 2.67 -6.52 -5.82
CA PRO A 350 3.67 -5.71 -5.16
C PRO A 350 4.79 -5.29 -6.13
N PRO A 351 5.36 -4.09 -6.00
CA PRO A 351 6.45 -3.62 -6.87
C PRO A 351 7.66 -4.57 -6.90
N ALA A 352 7.99 -5.18 -5.75
CA ALA A 352 9.11 -6.12 -5.59
C ALA A 352 8.73 -7.59 -5.85
N ALA A 353 7.71 -7.85 -6.68
CA ALA A 353 7.24 -9.21 -6.98
C ALA A 353 7.77 -9.73 -8.33
N ASP A 354 9.06 -9.57 -8.59
CA ASP A 354 9.68 -10.00 -9.84
C ASP A 354 9.64 -11.53 -10.01
N ASP A 355 9.66 -12.29 -8.92
CA ASP A 355 9.44 -13.73 -8.88
C ASP A 355 8.05 -14.11 -9.40
N LEU A 356 6.99 -13.43 -8.95
CA LEU A 356 5.62 -13.67 -9.44
C LEU A 356 5.45 -13.25 -10.91
N ARG A 357 6.07 -12.16 -11.32
CA ARG A 357 6.05 -11.73 -12.72
C ARG A 357 6.72 -12.77 -13.61
N ARG A 358 7.87 -13.31 -13.20
CA ARG A 358 8.56 -14.40 -13.92
C ARG A 358 7.71 -15.66 -14.00
N LEU A 359 7.05 -16.04 -12.91
CA LEU A 359 6.11 -17.17 -12.91
C LEU A 359 4.95 -16.97 -13.89
N MET A 360 4.34 -15.78 -13.92
CA MET A 360 3.27 -15.48 -14.87
C MET A 360 3.74 -15.58 -16.32
N LEU A 361 4.93 -15.06 -16.60
CA LEU A 361 5.48 -15.06 -17.93
C LEU A 361 5.86 -16.47 -18.38
N SER A 362 6.45 -17.28 -17.49
CA SER A 362 6.74 -18.70 -17.78
C SER A 362 5.46 -19.53 -18.00
N ALA A 363 4.36 -19.16 -17.36
CA ALA A 363 3.07 -19.83 -17.53
C ALA A 363 2.36 -19.48 -18.84
N SER A 364 2.62 -18.29 -19.40
CA SER A 364 1.99 -17.84 -20.65
C SER A 364 2.45 -18.61 -21.90
N GLY A 365 3.57 -19.37 -21.81
CA GLY A 365 4.16 -20.06 -22.96
C GLY A 365 4.79 -19.13 -24.00
N VAL A 366 4.73 -17.82 -23.78
CA VAL A 366 5.33 -16.82 -24.67
C VAL A 366 6.81 -16.70 -24.36
N PRO A 367 7.70 -16.69 -25.39
CA PRO A 367 9.13 -16.44 -25.18
C PRO A 367 9.34 -15.13 -24.40
N LEU A 368 10.15 -15.20 -23.35
CA LEU A 368 10.51 -14.08 -22.51
C LEU A 368 11.73 -13.38 -23.11
N PRO A 369 11.58 -12.24 -23.79
CA PRO A 369 12.75 -11.52 -24.30
C PRO A 369 13.57 -10.99 -23.11
N VAL A 370 14.77 -11.50 -22.97
CA VAL A 370 15.75 -11.07 -21.99
C VAL A 370 16.85 -10.31 -22.73
N TRP A 371 16.90 -9.01 -22.54
CA TRP A 371 17.98 -8.22 -23.13
C TRP A 371 19.26 -8.39 -22.33
N VAL A 372 20.34 -8.65 -23.00
CA VAL A 372 21.69 -8.66 -22.43
C VAL A 372 22.48 -7.55 -23.08
N LEU A 373 22.90 -6.60 -22.27
CA LEU A 373 23.68 -5.44 -22.67
C LEU A 373 25.09 -5.58 -22.06
N PRO A 374 26.08 -6.12 -22.80
CA PRO A 374 27.46 -6.11 -22.36
C PRO A 374 28.00 -4.68 -22.40
N TYR A 375 28.66 -4.20 -21.36
CA TYR A 375 29.30 -2.91 -21.33
C TYR A 375 30.81 -3.06 -21.18
N SER A 376 31.55 -2.56 -22.15
CA SER A 376 33.01 -2.74 -22.26
C SER A 376 33.46 -4.20 -22.08
N TYR A 377 32.63 -5.12 -22.58
CA TYR A 377 32.78 -6.57 -22.41
C TYR A 377 32.42 -7.29 -23.71
N GLN A 378 33.37 -8.07 -24.23
CA GLN A 378 33.15 -8.89 -25.43
C GLN A 378 32.52 -10.23 -25.04
N LEU A 379 31.28 -10.44 -25.45
CA LEU A 379 30.56 -11.69 -25.22
C LEU A 379 30.74 -12.60 -26.46
N ASP A 380 31.69 -13.51 -26.39
CA ASP A 380 31.90 -14.53 -27.45
C ASP A 380 30.80 -15.60 -27.48
N SER A 381 30.78 -16.43 -28.48
CA SER A 381 29.76 -17.46 -28.68
C SER A 381 29.73 -18.50 -27.54
N ALA A 382 30.89 -18.82 -26.94
CA ALA A 382 30.98 -19.78 -25.84
C ALA A 382 30.36 -19.21 -24.58
N HIS A 383 30.75 -17.98 -24.20
CA HIS A 383 30.16 -17.25 -23.04
C HIS A 383 28.67 -16.99 -23.28
N GLN A 384 28.24 -16.71 -24.51
CA GLN A 384 26.83 -16.52 -24.83
C GLN A 384 26.00 -17.79 -24.62
N ALA A 385 26.51 -18.96 -25.02
CA ALA A 385 25.84 -20.23 -24.79
C ALA A 385 25.72 -20.57 -23.30
N VAL A 386 26.80 -20.33 -22.52
CA VAL A 386 26.78 -20.51 -21.07
C VAL A 386 25.80 -19.53 -20.42
N LEU A 387 25.84 -18.25 -20.82
CA LEU A 387 24.92 -17.22 -20.33
C LEU A 387 23.46 -17.60 -20.61
N ALA A 388 23.14 -18.11 -21.81
CA ALA A 388 21.81 -18.60 -22.13
C ALA A 388 21.34 -19.71 -21.18
N SER A 389 22.24 -20.66 -20.86
CA SER A 389 21.96 -21.74 -19.91
C SER A 389 21.72 -21.22 -18.49
N VAL A 390 22.52 -20.24 -18.03
CA VAL A 390 22.37 -19.61 -16.72
C VAL A 390 21.06 -18.81 -16.65
N VAL A 391 20.76 -18.06 -17.69
CA VAL A 391 19.51 -17.30 -17.82
C VAL A 391 18.31 -18.24 -17.82
N ALA A 392 18.34 -19.34 -18.58
CA ALA A 392 17.26 -20.33 -18.60
C ALA A 392 17.06 -21.00 -17.23
N ARG A 393 18.14 -21.32 -16.50
CA ARG A 393 18.04 -21.85 -15.13
C ARG A 393 17.44 -20.84 -14.15
N ARG A 394 17.81 -19.56 -14.25
CA ARG A 394 17.36 -18.53 -13.31
C ARG A 394 16.00 -17.92 -13.64
N LEU A 395 15.69 -17.74 -14.92
CA LEU A 395 14.49 -17.06 -15.39
C LEU A 395 13.44 -17.99 -15.98
N GLY A 396 13.80 -19.25 -16.13
CA GLY A 396 12.95 -20.29 -16.71
C GLY A 396 13.29 -20.63 -18.17
N PRO A 397 12.85 -21.80 -18.66
CA PRO A 397 13.19 -22.31 -20.01
C PRO A 397 12.61 -21.46 -21.15
N GLN A 398 11.67 -20.58 -20.87
CA GLN A 398 11.05 -19.68 -21.83
C GLN A 398 11.87 -18.39 -22.07
N ALA A 399 12.96 -18.19 -21.34
CA ALA A 399 13.79 -17.01 -21.47
C ALA A 399 14.52 -17.01 -22.82
N ALA A 400 14.12 -16.14 -23.73
CA ALA A 400 14.75 -15.93 -25.01
C ALA A 400 15.80 -14.83 -24.88
N LEU A 401 17.07 -15.21 -24.92
CA LEU A 401 18.18 -14.28 -24.78
C LEU A 401 18.34 -13.46 -26.06
N MET A 402 18.37 -12.15 -25.92
CA MET A 402 18.65 -11.18 -26.97
C MET A 402 19.92 -10.41 -26.59
N ALA A 403 21.07 -10.89 -27.06
CA ALA A 403 22.36 -10.25 -26.82
C ALA A 403 22.53 -9.05 -27.74
N TRP A 404 22.87 -7.91 -27.13
CA TRP A 404 23.25 -6.68 -27.85
C TRP A 404 24.74 -6.66 -28.13
N PRO A 405 25.16 -5.89 -29.14
CA PRO A 405 26.56 -5.56 -29.31
C PRO A 405 27.12 -4.93 -28.03
N SER A 406 28.39 -5.18 -27.74
CA SER A 406 29.04 -4.57 -26.59
C SER A 406 28.98 -3.04 -26.65
N LEU A 407 28.44 -2.43 -25.61
CA LEU A 407 28.43 -0.98 -25.45
C LEU A 407 29.86 -0.53 -25.09
N PRO A 408 30.46 0.37 -25.85
CA PRO A 408 31.81 0.86 -25.55
C PRO A 408 31.81 1.74 -24.31
N LEU A 409 32.97 1.90 -23.70
CA LEU A 409 33.21 2.90 -22.68
C LEU A 409 32.93 4.30 -23.28
N GLY A 410 32.17 5.15 -22.58
CA GLY A 410 31.71 6.44 -23.08
C GLY A 410 30.28 6.39 -23.67
N ALA A 411 29.64 5.21 -23.77
CA ALA A 411 28.27 5.09 -24.24
C ALA A 411 27.21 5.44 -23.17
N GLU A 412 27.62 5.72 -21.95
CA GLU A 412 26.75 6.12 -20.84
C GLU A 412 26.02 7.44 -21.11
N ASP A 413 26.63 8.35 -21.90
CA ASP A 413 26.03 9.64 -22.24
C ASP A 413 24.99 9.53 -23.37
N SER A 414 25.05 8.47 -24.17
CA SER A 414 24.13 8.24 -25.28
C SER A 414 23.84 6.77 -25.49
N LEU A 415 22.76 6.28 -24.90
CA LEU A 415 22.30 4.91 -25.19
C LEU A 415 21.97 4.77 -26.69
N PRO A 416 22.29 3.61 -27.32
CA PRO A 416 22.01 3.42 -28.75
C PRO A 416 20.55 3.71 -29.09
N ALA A 417 20.33 4.54 -30.09
CA ALA A 417 18.99 4.91 -30.58
C ALA A 417 18.17 3.73 -31.14
N GLY A 418 18.77 2.55 -31.24
CA GLY A 418 18.21 1.36 -31.84
C GLY A 418 17.72 0.29 -30.86
N LEU A 419 17.53 0.62 -29.57
CA LEU A 419 16.88 -0.35 -28.68
C LEU A 419 15.49 -0.72 -29.24
N PRO A 420 15.14 -2.02 -29.41
CA PRO A 420 13.91 -2.41 -30.09
C PRO A 420 12.70 -1.73 -29.44
N GLY A 421 11.68 -1.39 -30.25
CA GLY A 421 10.49 -0.68 -29.80
C GLY A 421 9.59 -1.43 -28.80
N GLY A 422 9.98 -2.63 -28.36
CA GLY A 422 9.33 -3.41 -27.31
C GLY A 422 10.14 -3.39 -26.02
N LEU A 423 9.48 -3.41 -24.87
CA LEU A 423 10.15 -3.57 -23.58
C LEU A 423 10.44 -5.06 -23.36
N PRO A 424 11.66 -5.44 -22.93
CA PRO A 424 11.97 -6.80 -22.56
C PRO A 424 11.24 -7.19 -21.26
N ALA A 425 11.12 -8.48 -21.03
CA ALA A 425 10.65 -9.00 -19.75
C ALA A 425 11.67 -8.73 -18.63
N GLN A 426 12.97 -8.69 -18.99
CA GLN A 426 14.10 -8.45 -18.11
C GLN A 426 15.25 -7.82 -18.90
N ALA A 427 15.90 -6.81 -18.34
CA ALA A 427 17.17 -6.29 -18.86
C ALA A 427 18.32 -6.74 -17.95
N LEU A 428 19.38 -7.27 -18.55
CA LEU A 428 20.61 -7.67 -17.87
C LEU A 428 21.74 -6.76 -18.39
N LEU A 429 22.32 -5.97 -17.49
CA LEU A 429 23.56 -5.23 -17.80
C LEU A 429 24.74 -6.09 -17.35
N LEU A 430 25.61 -6.43 -18.27
CA LEU A 430 26.71 -7.36 -18.04
C LEU A 430 28.05 -6.63 -17.99
N PHE A 431 28.76 -6.77 -16.86
CA PHE A 431 30.12 -6.26 -16.66
C PHE A 431 31.11 -7.41 -16.48
N ALA A 432 32.38 -7.16 -16.75
CA ALA A 432 33.47 -8.05 -16.39
C ALA A 432 34.00 -7.68 -14.99
N LEU A 433 34.25 -8.69 -14.13
CA LEU A 433 34.83 -8.49 -12.79
C LEU A 433 36.27 -7.91 -12.88
N THR A 434 36.96 -8.18 -13.98
CA THR A 434 38.32 -7.65 -14.25
C THR A 434 38.33 -6.12 -14.36
N ALA A 435 37.23 -5.51 -14.80
CA ALA A 435 37.08 -4.07 -14.84
C ALA A 435 37.04 -3.45 -13.46
N THR A 436 37.69 -2.31 -13.26
CA THR A 436 37.61 -1.56 -12.01
C THR A 436 36.25 -0.86 -11.92
N PRO A 437 35.46 -1.13 -10.85
CA PRO A 437 34.16 -0.47 -10.73
C PRO A 437 34.35 1.03 -10.44
N GLU A 438 33.89 1.87 -11.35
CA GLU A 438 33.96 3.33 -11.28
C GLU A 438 32.57 3.93 -11.38
N ARG A 439 32.37 5.04 -10.67
CA ARG A 439 31.06 5.68 -10.62
C ARG A 439 30.74 6.44 -11.90
N GLU A 440 31.77 7.03 -12.50
CA GLU A 440 31.67 7.89 -13.68
C GLU A 440 31.35 7.09 -14.96
N SER A 441 31.78 5.82 -15.02
CA SER A 441 31.55 4.94 -16.17
C SER A 441 30.48 3.90 -15.86
N HIS A 442 30.79 2.90 -15.03
CA HIS A 442 29.87 1.79 -14.70
C HIS A 442 28.61 2.27 -13.96
N GLY A 443 28.80 3.24 -13.03
CA GLY A 443 27.68 3.83 -12.30
C GLY A 443 26.76 4.67 -13.19
N ALA A 444 27.34 5.46 -14.09
CA ALA A 444 26.60 6.27 -15.06
C ALA A 444 25.81 5.39 -16.03
N MET A 445 26.39 4.29 -16.53
CA MET A 445 25.69 3.32 -17.40
C MET A 445 24.47 2.70 -16.72
N VAL A 446 24.61 2.27 -15.45
CA VAL A 446 23.48 1.76 -14.67
C VAL A 446 22.39 2.82 -14.55
N ALA A 447 22.74 4.07 -14.23
CA ALA A 447 21.78 5.17 -14.07
C ALA A 447 21.08 5.52 -15.40
N ALA A 448 21.83 5.57 -16.50
CA ALA A 448 21.29 5.82 -17.84
C ALA A 448 20.28 4.75 -18.26
N LEU A 449 20.61 3.49 -18.04
CA LEU A 449 19.72 2.39 -18.37
C LEU A 449 18.49 2.33 -17.46
N GLN A 450 18.63 2.61 -16.16
CA GLN A 450 17.50 2.76 -15.25
C GLN A 450 16.54 3.87 -15.70
N ALA A 451 17.08 5.01 -16.11
CA ALA A 451 16.29 6.13 -16.62
C ALA A 451 15.57 5.76 -17.94
N HIS A 452 16.26 5.08 -18.86
CA HIS A 452 15.67 4.61 -20.12
C HIS A 452 14.52 3.61 -19.90
N LEU A 453 14.71 2.65 -19.03
CA LEU A 453 13.68 1.66 -18.69
C LEU A 453 12.53 2.27 -17.86
N ALA A 454 12.76 3.41 -17.20
CA ALA A 454 11.77 4.19 -16.43
C ALA A 454 10.90 3.33 -15.49
N GLY A 455 11.45 2.28 -14.91
CA GLY A 455 10.73 1.34 -14.04
C GLY A 455 9.73 0.41 -14.76
N ARG A 456 9.66 0.46 -16.11
CA ARG A 456 8.77 -0.37 -16.92
C ARG A 456 9.28 -1.80 -17.10
N CYS A 457 10.59 -2.00 -16.94
CA CYS A 457 11.28 -3.28 -17.03
C CYS A 457 12.27 -3.40 -15.87
N PRO A 458 12.36 -4.55 -15.18
CA PRO A 458 13.37 -4.77 -14.14
C PRO A 458 14.77 -4.83 -14.78
N LEU A 459 15.70 -4.08 -14.17
CA LEU A 459 17.12 -4.14 -14.51
C LEU A 459 17.85 -4.99 -13.47
N GLN A 460 18.67 -5.93 -13.93
CA GLN A 460 19.65 -6.64 -13.11
C GLN A 460 21.05 -6.34 -13.61
N VAL A 461 21.99 -6.19 -12.68
CA VAL A 461 23.40 -6.03 -13.00
C VAL A 461 24.11 -7.36 -12.74
N TRP A 462 24.69 -7.91 -13.78
CA TRP A 462 25.44 -9.16 -13.72
C TRP A 462 26.94 -8.87 -13.90
N VAL A 463 27.78 -9.57 -13.13
CA VAL A 463 29.23 -9.37 -13.18
C VAL A 463 29.88 -10.75 -13.42
N ASP A 464 30.51 -10.88 -14.58
CA ASP A 464 31.19 -12.11 -14.96
C ASP A 464 32.57 -12.22 -14.31
N GLU A 465 32.81 -13.35 -13.65
CA GLU A 465 34.05 -13.64 -12.91
C GLU A 465 35.04 -14.52 -13.71
N SER A 466 34.66 -15.02 -14.87
CA SER A 466 35.43 -16.00 -15.62
C SER A 466 36.87 -15.53 -15.91
N GLY A 467 37.04 -14.32 -16.42
CA GLY A 467 38.34 -13.75 -16.70
C GLY A 467 39.21 -13.54 -15.44
N TRP A 468 38.59 -13.21 -14.30
CA TRP A 468 39.32 -13.07 -13.04
C TRP A 468 39.81 -14.43 -12.50
N ARG A 469 38.95 -15.45 -12.56
CA ARG A 469 39.27 -16.80 -12.10
C ARG A 469 40.36 -17.46 -12.93
N GLN A 470 40.36 -17.22 -14.24
CA GLN A 470 41.41 -17.68 -15.13
C GLN A 470 42.76 -17.00 -14.87
N GLY A 471 42.75 -15.72 -14.56
CA GLY A 471 43.97 -14.96 -14.34
C GLY A 471 44.64 -15.14 -12.97
N LEU A 472 43.89 -15.57 -11.94
CA LEU A 472 44.37 -15.66 -10.56
C LEU A 472 43.89 -16.96 -9.87
N PRO A 473 44.46 -18.11 -10.23
CA PRO A 473 44.10 -19.37 -9.57
C PRO A 473 44.71 -19.47 -8.16
N GLY A 474 44.06 -20.25 -7.27
CA GLY A 474 44.57 -20.56 -5.93
C GLY A 474 44.04 -19.69 -4.79
N ALA A 475 44.48 -19.96 -3.56
CA ALA A 475 43.96 -19.32 -2.34
C ALA A 475 44.14 -17.80 -2.30
N ALA A 476 45.32 -17.30 -2.72
CA ALA A 476 45.56 -15.85 -2.83
C ALA A 476 44.63 -15.15 -3.84
N GLY A 477 44.17 -15.88 -4.85
CA GLY A 477 43.16 -15.41 -5.82
C GLY A 477 41.78 -15.30 -5.18
N ALA A 478 41.43 -16.18 -4.25
CA ALA A 478 40.12 -16.18 -3.59
C ALA A 478 39.91 -14.94 -2.71
N ASP A 479 40.89 -14.50 -1.94
CA ASP A 479 40.80 -13.31 -1.12
C ASP A 479 40.67 -12.05 -1.97
N ARG A 480 41.47 -11.96 -3.03
CA ARG A 480 41.38 -10.84 -3.99
C ARG A 480 40.05 -10.82 -4.74
N LEU A 481 39.52 -11.99 -5.09
CA LEU A 481 38.17 -12.13 -5.66
C LEU A 481 37.11 -11.53 -4.73
N GLN A 482 37.18 -11.88 -3.45
CA GLN A 482 36.23 -11.40 -2.45
C GLN A 482 36.32 -9.88 -2.26
N GLN A 483 37.51 -9.32 -2.24
CA GLN A 483 37.74 -7.85 -2.18
C GLN A 483 37.16 -7.16 -3.43
N ARG A 484 37.34 -7.77 -4.60
CA ARG A 484 36.83 -7.22 -5.88
C ARG A 484 35.29 -7.26 -5.90
N ARG A 485 34.69 -8.38 -5.49
CA ARG A 485 33.22 -8.49 -5.31
C ARG A 485 32.68 -7.40 -4.38
N GLN A 486 33.32 -7.15 -3.25
CA GLN A 486 32.91 -6.10 -2.31
C GLN A 486 32.96 -4.71 -2.92
N SER A 487 33.93 -4.44 -3.81
CA SER A 487 34.01 -3.15 -4.50
C SER A 487 32.83 -2.95 -5.46
N TRP A 488 32.42 -3.98 -6.20
CA TRP A 488 31.22 -3.96 -7.04
C TRP A 488 29.94 -3.84 -6.21
N VAL A 489 29.83 -4.57 -5.09
CA VAL A 489 28.69 -4.45 -4.18
C VAL A 489 28.53 -3.03 -3.67
N ARG A 490 29.63 -2.38 -3.23
CA ARG A 490 29.60 -0.99 -2.73
C ARG A 490 29.15 0.01 -3.79
N LEU A 491 29.68 -0.09 -5.01
CA LEU A 491 29.28 0.79 -6.11
C LEU A 491 27.78 0.64 -6.42
N LEU A 492 27.32 -0.58 -6.58
CA LEU A 492 25.95 -0.85 -7.03
C LEU A 492 24.91 -0.62 -5.93
N ALA A 493 25.27 -0.84 -4.67
CA ALA A 493 24.40 -0.53 -3.52
C ALA A 493 24.06 0.96 -3.45
N ALA A 494 25.02 1.85 -3.79
CA ALA A 494 24.79 3.29 -3.88
C ALA A 494 23.75 3.68 -4.94
N LEU A 495 23.52 2.81 -5.93
CA LEU A 495 22.54 2.98 -7.01
C LEU A 495 21.26 2.16 -6.80
N GLY A 496 21.09 1.55 -5.61
CA GLY A 496 19.95 0.71 -5.27
C GLY A 496 19.91 -0.62 -6.02
N GLN A 497 21.07 -1.11 -6.51
CA GLN A 497 21.23 -2.37 -7.23
C GLN A 497 22.08 -3.36 -6.42
N ALA A 498 21.78 -4.66 -6.58
CA ALA A 498 22.63 -5.73 -6.06
C ALA A 498 23.25 -6.49 -7.25
N PRO A 499 24.59 -6.69 -7.27
CA PRO A 499 25.22 -7.46 -8.34
C PRO A 499 24.88 -8.94 -8.23
N VAL A 500 24.70 -9.57 -9.40
CA VAL A 500 24.65 -11.03 -9.55
C VAL A 500 25.98 -11.48 -10.13
N PHE A 501 26.77 -12.19 -9.34
CA PHE A 501 28.04 -12.73 -9.81
C PHE A 501 27.78 -14.04 -10.57
N VAL A 502 28.39 -14.18 -11.73
CA VAL A 502 28.28 -15.36 -12.60
C VAL A 502 29.67 -15.76 -13.11
N ASP A 503 29.87 -17.04 -13.30
CA ASP A 503 31.08 -17.55 -13.95
C ASP A 503 30.68 -18.12 -15.32
N LEU A 504 30.91 -17.35 -16.35
CA LEU A 504 30.57 -17.74 -17.71
C LEU A 504 31.60 -18.72 -18.31
N GLY A 505 32.76 -18.91 -17.67
CA GLY A 505 33.74 -19.93 -18.08
C GLY A 505 33.36 -21.33 -17.64
N SER A 506 32.71 -21.48 -16.47
CA SER A 506 32.34 -22.81 -15.93
C SER A 506 30.85 -23.11 -15.99
N GLY A 507 30.03 -22.13 -16.33
CA GLY A 507 28.57 -22.26 -16.31
C GLY A 507 27.96 -22.31 -14.91
N ALA A 508 28.73 -22.06 -13.86
CA ALA A 508 28.28 -21.97 -12.51
C ALA A 508 27.77 -20.56 -12.17
N ALA A 509 26.60 -20.47 -11.56
CA ALA A 509 26.18 -19.25 -10.89
C ALA A 509 26.81 -19.27 -9.49
N ALA A 510 27.54 -18.20 -9.16
CA ALA A 510 28.25 -18.08 -7.89
C ALA A 510 27.30 -17.69 -6.73
#